data_4ca8b58d3b81451514352c9b41ce37cd
#
_entry.id   4ca8b58d3b81451514352c9b41ce37cd
#
_cell.length_a   1.000
_cell.length_b   1.000
_cell.length_c   1.000
_cell.angle_alpha   90.00
_cell.angle_beta   90.00
_cell.angle_gamma   90.00
#
_symmetry.space_group_name_H-M   'P 1'
#
loop_
_entity.id
_entity.type
_entity.pdbx_description
1 polymer ?
#
loop_
_entity_poly.entity_id
_entity_poly.type
_entity_poly.pdbx_seq_one_letter_code
_entity_poly.pdbx_strand_id
1 'polypeptide(L)'
;MITADGAWRRGEIVPLKENVDNSLELTEFIESVVVVKRTEQEVNMQEGRDYWYEEIVEKQSAECEPEVMNAEDLLYILYTSGTTAKPKGIVHTQAGYLTGVTTTHSAVFDVKDDDIYWCAADCGWVTGHSYIVYGPLANKTTSVMYEGAPNAPDEKRLWSLVEKYKVNLSLIHI
;
A
#
# COMPACT_ATOMS: atom_id res chain seq x y z
N MET A 1 14.05 5.79 2.20
CA MET A 1 12.59 6.06 2.10
C MET A 1 12.15 5.87 0.66
N ILE A 2 10.89 5.42 0.41
CA ILE A 2 10.32 5.35 -0.95
C ILE A 2 9.08 6.24 -0.98
N THR A 3 8.95 7.08 -2.02
CA THR A 3 7.82 7.97 -2.25
C THR A 3 7.49 8.05 -3.74
N ALA A 4 6.52 8.88 -4.13
CA ALA A 4 6.29 9.24 -5.52
C ALA A 4 6.42 10.76 -5.71
N ASP A 5 6.56 11.21 -6.95
CA ASP A 5 6.51 12.63 -7.28
C ASP A 5 5.20 13.26 -6.82
N GLY A 6 4.09 12.59 -7.07
CA GLY A 6 2.76 12.94 -6.62
C GLY A 6 1.81 11.75 -6.68
N ALA A 7 0.56 11.96 -6.25
CA ALA A 7 -0.53 11.00 -6.38
C ALA A 7 -1.79 11.70 -6.88
N TRP A 8 -2.58 11.00 -7.68
CA TRP A 8 -3.87 11.49 -8.14
C TRP A 8 -4.94 11.25 -7.07
N ARG A 9 -5.62 12.31 -6.64
CA ARG A 9 -6.75 12.22 -5.74
C ARG A 9 -7.88 13.17 -6.18
N ARG A 10 -9.02 12.62 -6.53
CA ARG A 10 -10.20 13.37 -7.02
C ARG A 10 -9.90 14.29 -8.23
N GLY A 11 -8.96 13.90 -9.07
CA GLY A 11 -8.56 14.68 -10.24
C GLY A 11 -7.48 15.74 -9.97
N GLU A 12 -7.03 15.88 -8.74
CA GLU A 12 -5.96 16.78 -8.33
C GLU A 12 -4.70 16.01 -7.97
N ILE A 13 -3.56 16.66 -8.05
CA ILE A 13 -2.27 16.09 -7.65
C ILE A 13 -2.00 16.43 -6.19
N VAL A 14 -1.73 15.41 -5.39
CA VAL A 14 -1.17 15.55 -4.04
C VAL A 14 0.35 15.52 -4.14
N PRO A 15 1.09 16.56 -3.71
CA PRO A 15 2.53 16.66 -3.88
C PRO A 15 3.29 15.82 -2.85
N LEU A 16 3.43 14.52 -3.11
CA LEU A 16 4.01 13.58 -2.13
C LEU A 16 5.49 13.84 -1.86
N LYS A 17 6.27 14.14 -2.90
CA LYS A 17 7.70 14.41 -2.74
C LYS A 17 7.96 15.68 -1.92
N GLU A 18 7.18 16.73 -2.14
CA GLU A 18 7.27 17.96 -1.35
C GLU A 18 6.94 17.70 0.14
N ASN A 19 5.92 16.91 0.41
CA ASN A 19 5.57 16.50 1.77
C ASN A 19 6.70 15.71 2.44
N VAL A 20 7.37 14.85 1.69
CA VAL A 20 8.56 14.11 2.16
C VAL A 20 9.69 15.08 2.45
N ASP A 21 10.03 16.01 1.54
CA ASP A 21 11.11 16.97 1.74
C ASP A 21 10.89 17.81 3.00
N ASN A 22 9.68 18.33 3.19
CA ASN A 22 9.32 19.08 4.40
C ASN A 22 9.47 18.25 5.68
N SER A 23 9.18 16.95 5.60
CA SER A 23 9.34 16.05 6.75
C SER A 23 10.82 15.75 7.04
N LEU A 24 11.65 15.69 6.00
CA LEU A 24 13.08 15.41 6.12
C LEU A 24 13.89 16.59 6.68
N GLU A 25 13.36 17.80 6.65
CA GLU A 25 13.94 18.95 7.36
C GLU A 25 14.00 18.74 8.87
N LEU A 26 13.17 17.84 9.38
CA LEU A 26 13.04 17.52 10.81
C LEU A 26 13.88 16.31 11.26
N THR A 27 14.60 15.65 10.34
CA THR A 27 15.35 14.42 10.65
C THR A 27 16.57 14.26 9.76
N GLU A 28 17.65 13.73 10.32
CA GLU A 28 18.91 13.43 9.60
C GLU A 28 19.09 11.92 9.35
N PHE A 29 18.10 11.08 9.73
CA PHE A 29 18.25 9.61 9.68
C PHE A 29 17.98 9.01 8.30
N ILE A 30 17.44 9.77 7.35
CA ILE A 30 17.11 9.27 6.03
C ILE A 30 18.23 9.64 5.04
N GLU A 31 19.03 8.65 4.70
CA GLU A 31 20.19 8.81 3.81
C GLU A 31 19.80 8.79 2.33
N SER A 32 18.70 8.09 1.98
CA SER A 32 18.29 7.93 0.59
C SER A 32 16.77 7.99 0.43
N VAL A 33 16.32 8.67 -0.62
CA VAL A 33 14.92 8.76 -1.03
C VAL A 33 14.78 8.26 -2.46
N VAL A 34 13.96 7.23 -2.65
CA VAL A 34 13.62 6.71 -3.97
C VAL A 34 12.28 7.27 -4.39
N VAL A 35 12.24 7.91 -5.56
CA VAL A 35 11.06 8.63 -6.07
C VAL A 35 10.52 7.94 -7.31
N VAL A 36 9.25 7.52 -7.25
CA VAL A 36 8.53 6.91 -8.38
C VAL A 36 7.87 8.03 -9.21
N LYS A 37 8.06 8.00 -10.53
CA LYS A 37 7.34 8.90 -11.46
C LYS A 37 5.90 8.42 -11.63
N ARG A 38 4.98 9.07 -10.95
CA ARG A 38 3.56 8.73 -11.01
C ARG A 38 2.69 9.78 -11.68
N THR A 39 2.97 11.04 -11.45
CA THR A 39 2.20 12.18 -11.99
C THR A 39 2.99 12.98 -13.01
N GLU A 40 4.29 12.71 -13.12
CA GLU A 40 5.23 13.39 -14.03
C GLU A 40 5.36 14.89 -13.76
N GLN A 41 4.98 15.32 -12.55
CA GLN A 41 5.21 16.72 -12.14
C GLN A 41 6.69 16.96 -11.83
N GLU A 42 7.12 18.20 -12.01
CA GLU A 42 8.45 18.64 -11.60
C GLU A 42 8.55 18.58 -10.06
N VAL A 43 9.62 17.95 -9.58
CA VAL A 43 9.92 17.87 -8.15
C VAL A 43 11.38 18.20 -7.91
N ASN A 44 11.67 18.73 -6.72
CA ASN A 44 13.06 18.95 -6.32
C ASN A 44 13.73 17.62 -6.03
N MET A 45 14.88 17.37 -6.67
CA MET A 45 15.71 16.17 -6.46
C MET A 45 17.04 16.61 -5.87
N GLN A 46 17.27 16.26 -4.62
CA GLN A 46 18.55 16.55 -3.95
C GLN A 46 19.62 15.56 -4.39
N GLU A 47 20.68 16.06 -5.01
CA GLU A 47 21.83 15.24 -5.43
C GLU A 47 22.45 14.48 -4.25
N GLY A 48 22.76 13.21 -4.46
CA GLY A 48 23.34 12.32 -3.45
C GLY A 48 22.36 11.73 -2.44
N ARG A 49 21.09 12.22 -2.38
CA ARG A 49 20.04 11.69 -1.52
C ARG A 49 18.90 11.07 -2.32
N ASP A 50 18.45 11.75 -3.38
CA ASP A 50 17.23 11.42 -4.12
C ASP A 50 17.56 10.70 -5.43
N TYR A 51 16.85 9.61 -5.70
CA TYR A 51 17.08 8.77 -6.87
C TYR A 51 15.73 8.44 -7.52
N TRP A 52 15.67 8.47 -8.84
CA TRP A 52 14.51 7.97 -9.57
C TRP A 52 14.44 6.46 -9.51
N TYR A 53 13.25 5.93 -9.20
CA TYR A 53 13.01 4.49 -9.08
C TYR A 53 13.39 3.74 -10.38
N GLU A 54 12.97 4.27 -11.51
CA GLU A 54 13.21 3.68 -12.83
C GLU A 54 14.72 3.53 -13.13
N GLU A 55 15.50 4.55 -12.82
CA GLU A 55 16.96 4.56 -13.05
C GLU A 55 17.71 3.55 -12.15
N ILE A 56 17.16 3.28 -10.97
CA ILE A 56 17.74 2.28 -10.07
C ILE A 56 17.38 0.89 -10.56
N VAL A 57 16.11 0.65 -10.89
CA VAL A 57 15.59 -0.69 -11.22
C VAL A 57 16.16 -1.19 -12.54
N GLU A 58 16.36 -0.34 -13.53
CA GLU A 58 16.99 -0.72 -14.82
C GLU A 58 18.37 -1.39 -14.66
N LYS A 59 19.06 -1.08 -13.57
CA LYS A 59 20.42 -1.58 -13.29
C LYS A 59 20.42 -2.85 -12.42
N GLN A 60 19.24 -3.30 -11.97
CA GLN A 60 19.13 -4.43 -11.06
C GLN A 60 18.80 -5.73 -11.79
N SER A 61 19.17 -6.85 -11.18
CA SER A 61 18.72 -8.16 -11.61
C SER A 61 17.22 -8.31 -11.40
N ALA A 62 16.53 -8.97 -12.34
CA ALA A 62 15.15 -9.40 -12.15
C ALA A 62 15.04 -10.61 -11.18
N GLU A 63 16.17 -11.28 -10.91
CA GLU A 63 16.24 -12.37 -9.96
C GLU A 63 16.61 -11.84 -8.58
N CYS A 64 15.73 -12.04 -7.61
CA CYS A 64 15.93 -11.69 -6.22
C CYS A 64 15.36 -12.81 -5.34
N GLU A 65 16.26 -13.60 -4.77
CA GLU A 65 15.85 -14.66 -3.86
C GLU A 65 15.27 -14.02 -2.56
N PRO A 66 14.14 -14.55 -2.07
CA PRO A 66 13.57 -14.06 -0.83
C PRO A 66 14.48 -14.38 0.36
N GLU A 67 14.62 -13.41 1.26
CA GLU A 67 15.38 -13.62 2.50
C GLU A 67 14.68 -14.65 3.40
N VAL A 68 15.47 -15.57 3.97
CA VAL A 68 14.96 -16.57 4.90
C VAL A 68 14.75 -15.95 6.27
N MET A 69 13.51 -15.86 6.71
CA MET A 69 13.12 -15.24 7.97
C MET A 69 12.58 -16.27 8.96
N ASN A 70 12.82 -16.03 10.26
CA ASN A 70 12.15 -16.81 11.31
C ASN A 70 10.69 -16.31 11.48
N ALA A 71 9.84 -17.21 11.98
CA ALA A 71 8.43 -16.90 12.24
C ALA A 71 8.21 -15.67 13.13
N GLU A 72 9.09 -15.49 14.11
CA GLU A 72 9.01 -14.40 15.09
C GLU A 72 9.81 -13.15 14.70
N ASP A 73 10.51 -13.16 13.56
CA ASP A 73 11.21 -11.98 13.09
C ASP A 73 10.21 -10.85 12.77
N LEU A 74 10.67 -9.62 13.00
CA LEU A 74 9.90 -8.42 12.74
C LEU A 74 9.49 -8.35 11.26
N LEU A 75 8.18 -8.20 10.99
CA LEU A 75 7.68 -7.91 9.66
C LEU A 75 7.59 -6.39 9.43
N TYR A 76 6.84 -5.70 10.28
CA TYR A 76 6.70 -4.25 10.23
C TYR A 76 6.13 -3.69 11.56
N ILE A 77 6.23 -2.38 11.71
CA ILE A 77 5.62 -1.63 12.80
C ILE A 77 4.58 -0.68 12.20
N LEU A 78 3.34 -0.77 12.68
CA LEU A 78 2.27 0.14 12.29
C LEU A 78 1.79 0.95 13.48
N TYR A 79 1.78 2.27 13.33
CA TYR A 79 1.31 3.17 14.37
C TYR A 79 -0.22 3.31 14.32
N THR A 80 -0.83 3.20 15.50
CA THR A 80 -2.26 3.48 15.70
C THR A 80 -2.43 4.80 16.44
N SER A 81 -3.59 5.44 16.29
CA SER A 81 -3.90 6.71 16.98
C SER A 81 -3.90 6.58 18.51
N GLY A 82 -4.00 5.35 19.03
CA GLY A 82 -4.03 5.07 20.46
C GLY A 82 -5.23 5.69 21.19
N THR A 83 -5.58 5.12 22.33
CA THR A 83 -6.65 5.66 23.21
C THR A 83 -6.15 6.82 24.09
N THR A 84 -4.85 7.10 24.13
CA THR A 84 -4.19 8.02 25.05
C THR A 84 -3.51 9.21 24.37
N ALA A 85 -4.00 9.64 23.22
CA ALA A 85 -3.50 10.75 22.40
C ALA A 85 -2.06 10.60 21.83
N LYS A 86 -1.27 9.61 22.29
CA LYS A 86 0.03 9.32 21.69
C LYS A 86 -0.07 8.10 20.77
N PRO A 87 0.45 8.19 19.54
CA PRO A 87 0.51 7.05 18.64
C PRO A 87 1.28 5.89 19.28
N LYS A 88 0.77 4.66 19.09
CA LYS A 88 1.41 3.42 19.56
C LYS A 88 1.86 2.60 18.38
N GLY A 89 3.14 2.24 18.32
CA GLY A 89 3.68 1.33 17.34
C GLY A 89 3.33 -0.11 17.68
N ILE A 90 2.54 -0.74 16.83
CA ILE A 90 2.19 -2.17 16.95
C ILE A 90 3.17 -2.95 16.10
N VAL A 91 3.88 -3.87 16.75
CA VAL A 91 4.84 -4.78 16.11
C VAL A 91 4.10 -6.00 15.57
N HIS A 92 4.35 -6.30 14.31
CA HIS A 92 3.86 -7.52 13.65
C HIS A 92 5.04 -8.40 13.28
N THR A 93 4.95 -9.71 13.58
CA THR A 93 5.94 -10.71 13.22
C THR A 93 5.56 -11.41 11.91
N GLN A 94 6.55 -12.04 11.25
CA GLN A 94 6.39 -12.68 9.94
C GLN A 94 5.22 -13.69 9.93
N ALA A 95 5.31 -14.75 10.70
CA ALA A 95 4.29 -15.80 10.69
C ALA A 95 3.02 -15.39 11.45
N GLY A 96 3.13 -14.64 12.55
CA GLY A 96 1.99 -14.24 13.35
C GLY A 96 1.00 -13.40 12.54
N TYR A 97 1.51 -12.40 11.83
CA TYR A 97 0.69 -11.56 10.98
C TYR A 97 0.14 -12.33 9.77
N LEU A 98 1.01 -13.02 9.02
CA LEU A 98 0.60 -13.72 7.82
C LEU A 98 -0.43 -14.82 8.09
N THR A 99 -0.25 -15.61 9.15
CA THR A 99 -1.22 -16.64 9.57
C THR A 99 -2.58 -16.00 9.91
N GLY A 100 -2.57 -14.89 10.68
CA GLY A 100 -3.78 -14.18 11.05
C GLY A 100 -4.56 -13.66 9.86
N VAL A 101 -3.91 -12.94 8.94
CA VAL A 101 -4.58 -12.36 7.78
C VAL A 101 -5.01 -13.39 6.76
N THR A 102 -4.22 -14.45 6.55
CA THR A 102 -4.57 -15.55 5.64
C THR A 102 -5.83 -16.27 6.13
N THR A 103 -5.85 -16.62 7.41
CA THR A 103 -6.99 -17.32 8.03
C THR A 103 -8.25 -16.46 8.03
N THR A 104 -8.14 -15.21 8.45
CA THR A 104 -9.31 -14.32 8.51
C THR A 104 -9.82 -13.97 7.12
N HIS A 105 -8.95 -13.73 6.14
CA HIS A 105 -9.36 -13.50 4.76
C HIS A 105 -10.09 -14.71 4.17
N SER A 106 -9.57 -15.92 4.35
CA SER A 106 -10.22 -17.14 3.87
C SER A 106 -11.54 -17.43 4.60
N ALA A 107 -11.52 -17.47 5.93
CA ALA A 107 -12.64 -17.96 6.72
C ALA A 107 -13.77 -16.93 6.91
N VAL A 108 -13.43 -15.64 7.12
CA VAL A 108 -14.43 -14.59 7.38
C VAL A 108 -15.09 -14.12 6.09
N PHE A 109 -14.31 -13.98 5.01
CA PHE A 109 -14.85 -13.59 3.70
C PHE A 109 -15.37 -14.79 2.89
N ASP A 110 -15.12 -16.00 3.35
CA ASP A 110 -15.53 -17.25 2.68
C ASP A 110 -15.08 -17.29 1.21
N VAL A 111 -13.84 -16.87 0.98
CA VAL A 111 -13.23 -16.73 -0.35
C VAL A 111 -13.22 -18.06 -1.09
N LYS A 112 -13.62 -18.03 -2.37
CA LYS A 112 -13.60 -19.16 -3.31
C LYS A 112 -12.58 -18.92 -4.42
N ASP A 113 -12.18 -19.98 -5.09
CA ASP A 113 -11.13 -19.96 -6.13
C ASP A 113 -11.48 -19.05 -7.33
N ASP A 114 -12.75 -18.87 -7.63
CA ASP A 114 -13.26 -18.07 -8.74
C ASP A 114 -13.71 -16.65 -8.34
N ASP A 115 -13.53 -16.27 -7.07
CA ASP A 115 -13.87 -14.95 -6.60
C ASP A 115 -12.97 -13.87 -7.18
N ILE A 116 -13.61 -12.75 -7.52
CA ILE A 116 -12.95 -11.48 -7.82
C ILE A 116 -13.21 -10.54 -6.66
N TYR A 117 -12.18 -10.40 -5.84
CA TYR A 117 -12.25 -9.66 -4.59
C TYR A 117 -11.84 -8.19 -4.77
N TRP A 118 -12.47 -7.30 -4.04
CA TRP A 118 -12.04 -5.90 -3.99
C TRP A 118 -12.12 -5.33 -2.58
N CYS A 119 -10.99 -4.93 -2.03
CA CYS A 119 -10.92 -4.11 -0.83
C CYS A 119 -10.76 -2.65 -1.24
N ALA A 120 -11.76 -1.83 -0.96
CA ALA A 120 -11.76 -0.39 -1.28
C ALA A 120 -11.12 0.48 -0.17
N ALA A 121 -10.42 -0.12 0.77
CA ALA A 121 -9.68 0.58 1.82
C ALA A 121 -8.44 1.31 1.25
N ASP A 122 -7.94 2.26 2.00
CA ASP A 122 -6.66 2.92 1.72
C ASP A 122 -5.49 2.01 2.12
N CYS A 123 -4.48 1.92 1.25
CA CYS A 123 -3.27 1.13 1.51
C CYS A 123 -2.47 1.62 2.72
N GLY A 124 -2.63 2.88 3.13
CA GLY A 124 -1.97 3.45 4.31
C GLY A 124 -2.55 2.97 5.65
N TRP A 125 -3.66 2.24 5.66
CA TRP A 125 -4.29 1.69 6.85
C TRP A 125 -4.00 0.21 7.00
N VAL A 126 -4.10 -0.32 8.23
CA VAL A 126 -3.91 -1.75 8.50
C VAL A 126 -4.84 -2.63 7.65
N THR A 127 -6.06 -2.18 7.38
CA THR A 127 -7.00 -2.88 6.49
C THR A 127 -6.43 -3.04 5.08
N GLY A 128 -5.77 -2.01 4.56
CA GLY A 128 -5.08 -2.07 3.27
C GLY A 128 -3.95 -3.09 3.29
N HIS A 129 -3.08 -3.05 4.28
CA HIS A 129 -2.02 -4.05 4.43
C HIS A 129 -2.60 -5.46 4.50
N SER A 130 -3.60 -5.69 5.36
CA SER A 130 -4.16 -7.01 5.61
C SER A 130 -4.95 -7.55 4.42
N TYR A 131 -5.79 -6.72 3.81
CA TYR A 131 -6.84 -7.18 2.90
C TYR A 131 -6.78 -6.58 1.48
N ILE A 132 -5.77 -5.76 1.16
CA ILE A 132 -5.40 -5.47 -0.24
C ILE A 132 -4.17 -6.29 -0.63
N VAL A 133 -3.20 -6.42 0.27
CA VAL A 133 -1.90 -7.03 -0.05
C VAL A 133 -1.79 -8.45 0.49
N TYR A 134 -1.61 -8.62 1.80
CA TYR A 134 -1.18 -9.90 2.36
C TYR A 134 -2.25 -11.00 2.29
N GLY A 135 -3.47 -10.73 2.71
CA GLY A 135 -4.55 -11.74 2.74
C GLY A 135 -4.90 -12.29 1.36
N PRO A 136 -5.22 -11.43 0.37
CA PRO A 136 -5.54 -11.88 -0.98
C PRO A 136 -4.39 -12.62 -1.66
N LEU A 137 -3.15 -12.12 -1.56
CA LEU A 137 -1.99 -12.77 -2.19
C LEU A 137 -1.68 -14.13 -1.55
N ALA A 138 -1.76 -14.23 -0.21
CA ALA A 138 -1.54 -15.49 0.49
C ALA A 138 -2.61 -16.55 0.15
N ASN A 139 -3.84 -16.14 -0.12
CA ASN A 139 -4.94 -17.02 -0.54
C ASN A 139 -5.07 -17.16 -2.07
N LYS A 140 -4.15 -16.60 -2.85
CA LYS A 140 -4.16 -16.63 -4.32
C LYS A 140 -5.44 -16.07 -4.94
N THR A 141 -6.08 -15.13 -4.25
CA THR A 141 -7.35 -14.54 -4.68
C THR A 141 -7.11 -13.46 -5.73
N THR A 142 -7.88 -13.48 -6.80
CA THR A 142 -7.87 -12.38 -7.78
C THR A 142 -8.42 -11.11 -7.14
N SER A 143 -7.62 -10.05 -7.15
CA SER A 143 -7.91 -8.81 -6.41
C SER A 143 -7.92 -7.61 -7.33
N VAL A 144 -8.92 -6.75 -7.21
CA VAL A 144 -8.95 -5.45 -7.89
C VAL A 144 -8.18 -4.43 -7.07
N MET A 145 -7.20 -3.79 -7.69
CA MET A 145 -6.50 -2.65 -7.12
C MET A 145 -6.94 -1.38 -7.83
N TYR A 146 -7.37 -0.38 -7.09
CA TYR A 146 -7.91 0.86 -7.62
C TYR A 146 -7.21 2.07 -7.02
N GLU A 147 -6.66 2.90 -7.87
CA GLU A 147 -6.14 4.22 -7.48
C GLU A 147 -7.20 5.29 -7.77
N GLY A 148 -7.65 5.95 -6.73
CA GLY A 148 -8.64 7.01 -6.83
C GLY A 148 -9.58 7.07 -5.63
N ALA A 149 -10.51 8.01 -5.67
CA ALA A 149 -11.56 8.10 -4.67
C ALA A 149 -12.81 7.34 -5.16
N PRO A 150 -13.47 6.55 -4.30
CA PRO A 150 -14.59 5.70 -4.70
C PRO A 150 -15.82 6.50 -5.18
N ASN A 151 -15.90 7.77 -4.82
CA ASN A 151 -16.98 8.69 -5.18
C ASN A 151 -16.55 9.77 -6.21
N ALA A 152 -15.48 9.55 -6.95
CA ALA A 152 -15.02 10.44 -8.00
C ALA A 152 -14.84 9.70 -9.34
N PRO A 153 -15.32 10.24 -10.47
CA PRO A 153 -15.90 11.59 -10.64
C PRO A 153 -17.34 11.75 -10.10
N ASP A 154 -18.02 10.66 -9.80
CA ASP A 154 -19.39 10.65 -9.27
C ASP A 154 -19.63 9.43 -8.35
N GLU A 155 -20.76 9.40 -7.67
CA GLU A 155 -21.13 8.34 -6.72
C GLU A 155 -21.37 6.95 -7.36
N LYS A 156 -21.51 6.88 -8.68
CA LYS A 156 -21.68 5.62 -9.42
C LYS A 156 -20.35 4.94 -9.70
N ARG A 157 -19.24 5.64 -9.48
CA ARG A 157 -17.90 5.15 -9.81
C ARG A 157 -17.62 3.76 -9.24
N LEU A 158 -17.94 3.56 -7.98
CA LEU A 158 -17.75 2.28 -7.29
C LEU A 158 -18.51 1.14 -7.97
N TRP A 159 -19.78 1.36 -8.26
CA TRP A 159 -20.63 0.36 -8.91
C TRP A 159 -20.19 0.06 -10.35
N SER A 160 -19.74 1.06 -11.08
CA SER A 160 -19.21 0.86 -12.43
C SER A 160 -17.94 -0.01 -12.45
N LEU A 161 -17.12 0.07 -11.41
CA LEU A 161 -15.95 -0.80 -11.24
C LEU A 161 -16.37 -2.24 -10.90
N VAL A 162 -17.31 -2.40 -9.97
CA VAL A 162 -17.89 -3.71 -9.61
C VAL A 162 -18.44 -4.41 -10.86
N GLU A 163 -19.21 -3.70 -11.66
CA GLU A 163 -19.78 -4.25 -12.90
C GLU A 163 -18.69 -4.57 -13.94
N LYS A 164 -17.77 -3.64 -14.17
CA LYS A 164 -16.71 -3.78 -15.17
C LYS A 164 -15.79 -4.96 -14.88
N TYR A 165 -15.38 -5.12 -13.63
CA TYR A 165 -14.43 -6.15 -13.23
C TYR A 165 -15.08 -7.40 -12.65
N LYS A 166 -16.43 -7.46 -12.65
CA LYS A 166 -17.20 -8.61 -12.14
C LYS A 166 -16.88 -8.94 -10.69
N VAL A 167 -16.64 -7.92 -9.87
CA VAL A 167 -16.40 -8.10 -8.45
C VAL A 167 -17.60 -8.75 -7.79
N ASN A 168 -17.40 -9.88 -7.14
CA ASN A 168 -18.46 -10.63 -6.44
C ASN A 168 -18.21 -10.73 -4.92
N LEU A 169 -17.03 -10.34 -4.46
CA LEU A 169 -16.68 -10.30 -3.05
C LEU A 169 -15.97 -8.99 -2.72
N SER A 170 -16.39 -8.27 -1.70
CA SER A 170 -15.75 -7.01 -1.35
C SER A 170 -15.68 -6.74 0.15
N LEU A 171 -14.65 -6.03 0.55
CA LEU A 171 -14.48 -5.46 1.88
C LEU A 171 -14.54 -3.95 1.79
N ILE A 172 -15.24 -3.38 2.71
CA ILE A 172 -15.48 -1.96 2.94
C ILE A 172 -16.40 -1.27 1.94
N HIS A 173 -17.46 -0.86 2.52
CA HIS A 173 -18.30 0.25 2.16
C HIS A 173 -19.04 0.13 0.86
N ILE A 174 -19.77 -0.83 0.88
CA ILE A 174 -20.98 -0.73 0.09
C ILE A 174 -22.14 -0.55 1.02
#